data_9c94cd51bdfe3e2ca8af12aa6d3e91d9
#
_entry.id   9c94cd51bdfe3e2ca8af12aa6d3e91d9
#
_cell.length_a   1.000
_cell.length_b   1.000
_cell.length_c   1.000
_cell.angle_alpha   90.00
_cell.angle_beta   90.00
_cell.angle_gamma   90.00
#
_symmetry.space_group_name_H-M   'P 1'
#
loop_
_entity.id
_entity.type
_entity.pdbx_description
1 polymer ?
#
loop_
_entity_poly.entity_id
_entity_poly.type
_entity_poly.pdbx_seq_one_letter_code
_entity_poly.pdbx_strand_id
1 'polypeptide(L)'
;MTKIYFKKQRNFSLHNHHFFITVLLFLFCVSSANAQYFSLGSGLSATNVSSDGSIVVGDNGGQNFMWTQDSGVVLIGGVAPQNYGGRTDVSGDGTLISATRINPDTNLGELSSYNVSTQTWTSHGSLGSSSGSSASSAWGMSSDGLTIVGLGWVNAGSAHAIKWTAAQGVEDLGSTVSGRSTRANAANSDGTVIAGWQDSSSGFRQGAVWTNGVQNLITHPNGDSATEAGAISADGLWVSGGQGFSNNYQAWKWSAATGIIDIGPAPTSGWRGAATGLTADGSSAVGFYRPWPAPATFGRGFIHTDIDGMLDLTDYAITLGIDVQGAILALPLGISQDGSTVVGVTNSGQGFVLKLPSPPVNNNCSAAIALNCDDSITGTTTNATDSGGQPAPDVYYSYTGSGSAEEITISLCNSGTNYNTYLAVYTDCDLTTELIANDDFCAEQSELTFESDGIATYFIMVEGAQTAFGDYTLEVTCEDVLGLNNPAFSSLGVYPNPVDNELFINNTTPITAVTIYTVTGQKLLHITPNESRVNIDTDSFLSGVYFAHIQVGPDKKVVKLIK
;
A
#
# COMPACT_ATOMS: atom_id res chain seq x y z
N MET A 1 70.02 -7.46 -38.49
CA MET A 1 70.95 -6.44 -37.96
C MET A 1 70.22 -5.69 -36.88
N THR A 2 70.45 -6.04 -35.60
CA THR A 2 71.24 -5.28 -34.60
C THR A 2 70.60 -3.93 -34.28
N LYS A 3 70.20 -3.61 -33.07
CA LYS A 3 70.87 -3.62 -31.80
C LYS A 3 69.93 -3.44 -30.61
N ILE A 4 70.20 -4.18 -29.56
CA ILE A 4 69.71 -4.10 -28.19
C ILE A 4 70.34 -2.90 -27.50
N TYR A 5 69.65 -2.17 -26.60
CA TYR A 5 70.26 -1.46 -25.48
C TYR A 5 69.40 -1.59 -24.21
N PHE A 6 69.98 -2.23 -23.20
CA PHE A 6 69.61 -2.21 -21.77
C PHE A 6 70.05 -0.92 -21.12
N LYS A 7 69.23 -0.39 -20.15
CA LYS A 7 69.76 0.38 -19.00
C LYS A 7 68.76 0.34 -17.84
N LYS A 8 69.05 -0.52 -16.89
CA LYS A 8 69.49 -0.30 -15.51
C LYS A 8 68.51 0.34 -14.52
N GLN A 9 68.10 -0.50 -13.57
CA GLN A 9 67.35 -0.22 -12.34
C GLN A 9 68.03 0.89 -11.50
N ARG A 10 67.17 1.63 -10.78
CA ARG A 10 67.52 2.19 -9.45
C ARG A 10 66.31 1.99 -8.52
N ASN A 11 66.52 1.22 -7.45
CA ASN A 11 65.65 1.08 -6.30
C ASN A 11 65.58 2.40 -5.55
N PHE A 12 64.36 2.82 -5.19
CA PHE A 12 64.14 3.64 -4.01
C PHE A 12 62.93 3.05 -3.25
N SER A 13 63.24 2.59 -2.03
CA SER A 13 62.29 2.20 -1.00
C SER A 13 61.67 3.45 -0.40
N LEU A 14 60.34 3.53 -0.39
CA LEU A 14 59.59 4.38 0.53
C LEU A 14 58.33 3.65 0.94
N HIS A 15 58.26 3.30 2.20
CA HIS A 15 57.08 2.82 2.89
C HIS A 15 55.98 3.90 2.84
N ASN A 16 54.84 3.59 2.26
CA ASN A 16 53.60 4.30 2.56
C ASN A 16 52.49 3.28 2.69
N HIS A 17 51.96 3.20 3.89
CA HIS A 17 50.71 2.48 4.20
C HIS A 17 49.58 3.14 3.46
N HIS A 18 49.10 2.54 2.38
CA HIS A 18 47.81 2.86 1.79
C HIS A 18 46.74 2.00 2.46
N PHE A 19 45.98 2.66 3.32
CA PHE A 19 44.68 2.18 3.79
C PHE A 19 43.75 2.12 2.56
N PHE A 20 43.49 0.92 2.04
CA PHE A 20 42.42 0.71 1.06
C PHE A 20 41.08 0.73 1.81
N ILE A 21 40.40 1.87 1.77
CA ILE A 21 38.97 1.94 2.09
C ILE A 21 38.26 1.35 0.87
N THR A 22 37.80 0.10 1.00
CA THR A 22 36.86 -0.51 0.05
C THR A 22 35.49 0.08 0.34
N VAL A 23 35.14 1.14 -0.39
CA VAL A 23 33.74 1.61 -0.44
C VAL A 23 32.95 0.54 -1.18
N LEU A 24 32.19 -0.27 -0.44
CA LEU A 24 31.19 -1.16 -0.98
C LEU A 24 30.01 -0.26 -1.43
N LEU A 25 29.99 0.11 -2.71
CA LEU A 25 28.78 0.65 -3.34
C LEU A 25 27.76 -0.49 -3.36
N PHE A 26 26.82 -0.48 -2.42
CA PHE A 26 25.56 -1.17 -2.59
C PHE A 26 24.78 -0.42 -3.67
N LEU A 27 24.90 -0.87 -4.93
CA LEU A 27 23.89 -0.58 -5.92
C LEU A 27 22.61 -1.30 -5.44
N PHE A 28 21.76 -0.57 -4.76
CA PHE A 28 20.35 -0.93 -4.75
C PHE A 28 19.86 -0.74 -6.19
N CYS A 29 19.87 -1.81 -7.00
CA CYS A 29 18.98 -1.92 -8.13
C CYS A 29 17.55 -1.88 -7.55
N VAL A 30 16.95 -0.71 -7.47
CA VAL A 30 15.50 -0.60 -7.43
C VAL A 30 15.08 -1.11 -8.81
N SER A 31 14.74 -2.40 -8.89
CA SER A 31 14.01 -2.93 -10.03
C SER A 31 12.64 -2.25 -9.95
N SER A 32 12.46 -1.16 -10.69
CA SER A 32 11.12 -0.73 -11.09
C SER A 32 10.44 -2.00 -11.60
N ALA A 33 9.34 -2.41 -10.95
CA ALA A 33 8.55 -3.54 -11.40
C ALA A 33 8.02 -3.18 -12.78
N ASN A 34 8.73 -3.59 -13.83
CA ASN A 34 8.33 -3.31 -15.20
C ASN A 34 6.96 -3.96 -15.42
N ALA A 35 5.99 -3.17 -15.80
CA ALA A 35 4.70 -3.62 -16.29
C ALA A 35 4.94 -4.73 -17.34
N GLN A 36 4.35 -5.91 -17.14
CA GLN A 36 4.70 -7.07 -17.93
C GLN A 36 3.57 -8.09 -18.05
N TYR A 37 3.49 -8.75 -19.20
CA TYR A 37 2.59 -9.87 -19.45
C TYR A 37 3.35 -11.19 -19.48
N PHE A 38 2.81 -12.19 -18.77
CA PHE A 38 3.32 -13.57 -18.79
C PHE A 38 2.21 -14.52 -19.23
N SER A 39 2.45 -15.28 -20.30
CA SER A 39 1.61 -16.42 -20.66
C SER A 39 2.05 -17.64 -19.85
N LEU A 40 1.10 -18.25 -19.13
CA LEU A 40 1.35 -19.47 -18.37
C LEU A 40 1.27 -20.74 -19.24
N GLY A 41 0.71 -20.62 -20.44
CA GLY A 41 0.50 -21.72 -21.37
C GLY A 41 -0.95 -22.23 -21.43
N SER A 42 -1.21 -23.09 -22.40
CA SER A 42 -2.56 -23.62 -22.68
C SER A 42 -3.02 -24.60 -21.60
N GLY A 43 -4.32 -24.54 -21.27
CA GLY A 43 -4.96 -25.42 -20.30
C GLY A 43 -4.69 -25.07 -18.84
N LEU A 44 -3.98 -23.95 -18.57
CA LEU A 44 -3.80 -23.42 -17.25
C LEU A 44 -4.84 -22.31 -16.99
N SER A 45 -5.43 -22.32 -15.78
CA SER A 45 -6.35 -21.30 -15.32
C SER A 45 -5.75 -20.66 -14.07
N ALA A 46 -5.25 -19.42 -14.18
CA ALA A 46 -4.82 -18.67 -13.00
C ALA A 46 -6.05 -18.10 -12.29
N THR A 47 -6.29 -18.49 -11.05
CA THR A 47 -7.54 -18.24 -10.33
C THR A 47 -7.43 -17.16 -9.27
N ASN A 48 -6.28 -17.02 -8.63
CA ASN A 48 -6.03 -15.97 -7.64
C ASN A 48 -4.53 -15.68 -7.47
N VAL A 49 -4.21 -14.66 -6.65
CA VAL A 49 -2.86 -14.12 -6.47
C VAL A 49 -2.68 -13.59 -5.05
N SER A 50 -1.46 -13.66 -4.49
CA SER A 50 -1.10 -13.09 -3.18
C SER A 50 -1.28 -11.57 -3.13
N SER A 51 -1.32 -10.99 -1.93
CA SER A 51 -1.58 -9.55 -1.73
C SER A 51 -0.62 -8.64 -2.48
N ASP A 52 0.65 -9.05 -2.60
CA ASP A 52 1.75 -8.34 -3.27
C ASP A 52 1.93 -8.75 -4.75
N GLY A 53 1.07 -9.61 -5.25
CA GLY A 53 1.15 -10.10 -6.62
C GLY A 53 2.31 -11.07 -6.91
N SER A 54 3.04 -11.55 -5.92
CA SER A 54 4.26 -12.36 -6.12
C SER A 54 3.97 -13.84 -6.41
N ILE A 55 2.91 -14.39 -5.82
CA ILE A 55 2.51 -15.80 -5.96
C ILE A 55 1.14 -15.90 -6.63
N VAL A 56 1.08 -16.56 -7.76
CA VAL A 56 -0.16 -16.83 -8.50
C VAL A 56 -0.51 -18.31 -8.33
N VAL A 57 -1.79 -18.60 -8.17
CA VAL A 57 -2.30 -19.96 -8.03
C VAL A 57 -3.41 -20.26 -9.04
N GLY A 58 -3.62 -21.55 -9.29
CA GLY A 58 -4.64 -22.00 -10.22
C GLY A 58 -4.64 -23.50 -10.44
N ASP A 59 -5.25 -23.95 -11.54
CA ASP A 59 -5.31 -25.35 -11.91
C ASP A 59 -5.02 -25.58 -13.40
N ASN A 60 -4.66 -26.84 -13.76
CA ASN A 60 -4.41 -27.29 -15.13
C ASN A 60 -5.48 -28.25 -15.65
N GLY A 61 -6.67 -28.26 -15.04
CA GLY A 61 -7.74 -29.24 -15.34
C GLY A 61 -7.52 -30.62 -14.71
N GLY A 62 -6.41 -30.87 -14.06
CA GLY A 62 -6.05 -32.12 -13.36
C GLY A 62 -5.62 -31.91 -11.92
N GLN A 63 -4.75 -30.99 -11.68
CA GLN A 63 -4.22 -30.63 -10.36
C GLN A 63 -3.97 -29.12 -10.27
N ASN A 64 -3.72 -28.66 -9.04
CA ASN A 64 -3.44 -27.26 -8.75
C ASN A 64 -1.96 -26.93 -9.02
N PHE A 65 -1.69 -25.65 -9.25
CA PHE A 65 -0.35 -25.11 -9.42
C PHE A 65 -0.15 -23.83 -8.61
N MET A 66 1.10 -23.51 -8.35
CA MET A 66 1.58 -22.19 -8.00
C MET A 66 2.55 -21.69 -9.09
N TRP A 67 2.63 -20.38 -9.23
CA TRP A 67 3.57 -19.72 -10.12
C TRP A 67 4.23 -18.54 -9.42
N THR A 68 5.52 -18.37 -9.63
CA THR A 68 6.26 -17.14 -9.34
C THR A 68 7.04 -16.75 -10.58
N GLN A 69 7.45 -15.50 -10.67
CA GLN A 69 8.24 -15.03 -11.81
C GLN A 69 9.55 -15.80 -11.97
N ASP A 70 10.18 -16.18 -10.85
CA ASP A 70 11.47 -16.89 -10.85
C ASP A 70 11.33 -18.39 -11.16
N SER A 71 10.32 -19.05 -10.59
CA SER A 71 10.18 -20.51 -10.70
C SER A 71 9.30 -20.96 -11.87
N GLY A 72 8.52 -20.05 -12.47
CA GLY A 72 7.47 -20.42 -13.41
C GLY A 72 6.38 -21.27 -12.75
N VAL A 73 5.67 -22.07 -13.54
CA VAL A 73 4.58 -22.95 -13.07
C VAL A 73 5.12 -24.18 -12.36
N VAL A 74 4.72 -24.38 -11.11
CA VAL A 74 5.03 -25.57 -10.29
C VAL A 74 3.73 -26.26 -9.91
N LEU A 75 3.57 -27.53 -10.30
CA LEU A 75 2.40 -28.33 -9.92
C LEU A 75 2.51 -28.76 -8.45
N ILE A 76 1.46 -28.53 -7.67
CA ILE A 76 1.42 -28.81 -6.22
C ILE A 76 0.48 -29.97 -5.85
N GLY A 77 -0.18 -30.59 -6.84
CA GLY A 77 -1.13 -31.68 -6.60
C GLY A 77 -2.55 -31.16 -6.30
N GLY A 78 -3.26 -31.82 -5.41
CA GLY A 78 -4.69 -31.61 -5.23
C GLY A 78 -5.53 -32.28 -6.32
N VAL A 79 -6.76 -31.79 -6.55
CA VAL A 79 -7.66 -32.26 -7.59
C VAL A 79 -8.32 -31.11 -8.34
N ALA A 80 -8.64 -31.33 -9.59
CA ALA A 80 -9.30 -30.31 -10.42
C ALA A 80 -10.71 -29.99 -9.92
N PRO A 81 -11.14 -28.73 -9.97
CA PRO A 81 -12.47 -28.30 -9.56
C PRO A 81 -13.60 -28.99 -10.33
N GLN A 82 -13.38 -29.41 -11.58
CA GLN A 82 -14.40 -30.00 -12.46
C GLN A 82 -15.11 -31.23 -11.87
N ASN A 83 -14.42 -32.04 -11.07
CA ASN A 83 -14.97 -33.30 -10.52
C ASN A 83 -15.35 -33.18 -9.04
N TYR A 84 -14.77 -32.23 -8.31
CA TYR A 84 -14.86 -32.15 -6.85
C TYR A 84 -15.39 -30.81 -6.37
N GLY A 85 -15.49 -29.82 -7.24
CA GLY A 85 -15.75 -28.43 -6.89
C GLY A 85 -14.52 -27.75 -6.26
N GLY A 86 -14.60 -26.44 -6.13
CA GLY A 86 -13.54 -25.63 -5.53
C GLY A 86 -12.92 -24.64 -6.49
N ARG A 87 -12.10 -23.79 -5.93
CA ARG A 87 -11.21 -22.84 -6.61
C ARG A 87 -9.93 -22.77 -5.79
N THR A 88 -8.79 -22.73 -6.47
CA THR A 88 -7.50 -22.53 -5.78
C THR A 88 -7.39 -21.09 -5.35
N ASP A 89 -7.04 -20.87 -4.09
CA ASP A 89 -6.83 -19.55 -3.51
C ASP A 89 -5.54 -19.53 -2.68
N VAL A 90 -5.03 -18.33 -2.32
CA VAL A 90 -3.75 -18.16 -1.65
C VAL A 90 -3.85 -17.10 -0.55
N SER A 91 -3.14 -17.31 0.57
CA SER A 91 -3.00 -16.30 1.63
C SER A 91 -2.28 -15.05 1.12
N GLY A 92 -2.53 -13.91 1.77
CA GLY A 92 -1.95 -12.64 1.36
C GLY A 92 -0.42 -12.64 1.33
N ASP A 93 0.21 -13.36 2.25
CA ASP A 93 1.67 -13.54 2.33
C ASP A 93 2.22 -14.66 1.44
N GLY A 94 1.35 -15.37 0.71
CA GLY A 94 1.73 -16.45 -0.19
C GLY A 94 2.17 -17.76 0.49
N THR A 95 2.08 -17.88 1.81
CA THR A 95 2.62 -19.04 2.54
C THR A 95 1.69 -20.26 2.54
N LEU A 96 0.38 -20.03 2.36
CA LEU A 96 -0.65 -21.06 2.35
C LEU A 96 -1.50 -20.97 1.08
N ILE A 97 -1.85 -22.13 0.52
CA ILE A 97 -2.76 -22.24 -0.63
C ILE A 97 -3.94 -23.12 -0.23
N SER A 98 -5.17 -22.64 -0.42
CA SER A 98 -6.37 -23.45 -0.25
C SER A 98 -6.82 -24.05 -1.57
N ALA A 99 -7.20 -25.31 -1.54
CA ALA A 99 -7.81 -26.03 -2.67
C ALA A 99 -8.52 -27.31 -2.18
N THR A 100 -9.18 -27.98 -3.09
CA THR A 100 -9.76 -29.29 -2.81
C THR A 100 -8.70 -30.38 -3.03
N ARG A 101 -8.64 -31.35 -2.12
CA ARG A 101 -7.77 -32.53 -2.24
C ARG A 101 -8.55 -33.79 -1.89
N ILE A 102 -8.20 -34.93 -2.47
CA ILE A 102 -8.69 -36.23 -1.99
C ILE A 102 -7.99 -36.52 -0.64
N ASN A 103 -8.78 -36.61 0.40
CA ASN A 103 -8.29 -37.05 1.71
C ASN A 103 -7.95 -38.55 1.62
N PRO A 104 -6.71 -38.98 1.93
CA PRO A 104 -6.30 -40.37 1.81
C PRO A 104 -7.06 -41.31 2.79
N ASP A 105 -7.60 -40.78 3.90
CA ASP A 105 -8.30 -41.58 4.90
C ASP A 105 -9.76 -41.83 4.52
N THR A 106 -10.42 -40.87 3.89
CA THR A 106 -11.84 -40.93 3.51
C THR A 106 -12.05 -41.28 2.03
N ASN A 107 -11.02 -41.11 1.19
CA ASN A 107 -11.05 -41.19 -0.26
C ASN A 107 -12.11 -40.23 -0.91
N LEU A 108 -12.40 -39.13 -0.23
CA LEU A 108 -13.32 -38.07 -0.70
C LEU A 108 -12.57 -36.77 -0.96
N GLY A 109 -13.07 -35.97 -1.87
CA GLY A 109 -12.60 -34.58 -2.03
C GLY A 109 -12.99 -33.75 -0.81
N GLU A 110 -12.02 -33.12 -0.18
CA GLU A 110 -12.21 -32.30 1.01
C GLU A 110 -11.49 -30.97 0.88
N LEU A 111 -12.05 -29.94 1.53
CA LEU A 111 -11.41 -28.66 1.76
C LEU A 111 -10.06 -28.88 2.43
N SER A 112 -8.99 -28.35 1.84
CA SER A 112 -7.62 -28.60 2.23
C SER A 112 -6.76 -27.36 2.09
N SER A 113 -5.60 -27.35 2.78
CA SER A 113 -4.54 -26.36 2.56
C SER A 113 -3.21 -27.03 2.20
N TYR A 114 -2.41 -26.29 1.43
CA TYR A 114 -1.03 -26.62 1.08
C TYR A 114 -0.10 -25.59 1.70
N ASN A 115 0.88 -26.04 2.47
CA ASN A 115 1.90 -25.17 3.01
C ASN A 115 3.07 -25.09 2.03
N VAL A 116 3.38 -23.89 1.54
CA VAL A 116 4.37 -23.65 0.49
C VAL A 116 5.78 -23.99 0.96
N SER A 117 6.12 -23.67 2.20
CA SER A 117 7.47 -23.90 2.74
C SER A 117 7.78 -25.39 3.00
N THR A 118 6.80 -26.13 3.54
CA THR A 118 6.96 -27.57 3.83
C THR A 118 6.54 -28.47 2.68
N GLN A 119 5.87 -27.91 1.66
CA GLN A 119 5.32 -28.64 0.51
C GLN A 119 4.36 -29.78 0.90
N THR A 120 3.56 -29.54 1.95
CA THR A 120 2.66 -30.54 2.51
C THR A 120 1.20 -30.09 2.44
N TRP A 121 0.33 -31.06 2.15
CA TRP A 121 -1.11 -30.92 2.19
C TRP A 121 -1.70 -31.35 3.51
N THR A 122 -2.70 -30.59 3.99
CA THR A 122 -3.53 -30.94 5.16
C THR A 122 -5.00 -30.88 4.74
N SER A 123 -5.73 -31.99 4.90
CA SER A 123 -7.20 -32.03 4.74
C SER A 123 -7.88 -31.60 6.03
N HIS A 124 -8.94 -30.82 5.90
CA HIS A 124 -9.62 -30.20 7.04
C HIS A 124 -11.00 -30.78 7.33
N GLY A 125 -11.45 -31.76 6.53
CA GLY A 125 -12.71 -32.47 6.75
C GLY A 125 -13.93 -31.80 6.09
N SER A 126 -15.11 -32.13 6.62
CA SER A 126 -16.41 -31.76 6.05
C SER A 126 -17.48 -31.70 7.14
N LEU A 127 -18.75 -31.51 6.72
CA LEU A 127 -19.92 -31.58 7.62
C LEU A 127 -20.40 -33.03 7.90
N GLY A 128 -19.61 -34.04 7.54
CA GLY A 128 -19.92 -35.46 7.81
C GLY A 128 -20.80 -36.14 6.77
N SER A 129 -21.16 -35.46 5.68
CA SER A 129 -21.89 -36.01 4.53
C SER A 129 -21.10 -35.82 3.23
N SER A 130 -21.56 -36.49 2.16
CA SER A 130 -20.95 -36.37 0.83
C SER A 130 -22.00 -36.46 -0.28
N SER A 131 -21.63 -35.96 -1.45
CA SER A 131 -22.34 -36.17 -2.70
C SER A 131 -21.35 -36.70 -3.74
N GLY A 132 -21.55 -37.93 -4.18
CA GLY A 132 -20.57 -38.63 -5.02
C GLY A 132 -19.22 -38.74 -4.32
N SER A 133 -18.18 -38.29 -4.96
CA SER A 133 -16.78 -38.31 -4.46
C SER A 133 -16.38 -37.05 -3.70
N SER A 134 -17.27 -36.12 -3.44
CA SER A 134 -16.97 -34.85 -2.75
C SER A 134 -17.69 -34.77 -1.40
N ALA A 135 -16.95 -34.50 -0.31
CA ALA A 135 -17.50 -34.22 1.02
C ALA A 135 -17.50 -32.71 1.30
N SER A 136 -16.44 -32.03 0.89
CA SER A 136 -16.33 -30.56 0.93
C SER A 136 -15.39 -30.06 -0.16
N SER A 137 -15.40 -28.74 -0.41
CA SER A 137 -14.49 -28.12 -1.36
C SER A 137 -14.09 -26.71 -0.90
N ALA A 138 -12.84 -26.31 -1.12
CA ALA A 138 -12.34 -24.96 -0.86
C ALA A 138 -12.68 -24.03 -2.02
N TRP A 139 -13.09 -22.80 -1.72
CA TRP A 139 -13.44 -21.78 -2.71
C TRP A 139 -12.74 -20.45 -2.46
N GLY A 140 -12.29 -20.18 -1.24
CA GLY A 140 -11.58 -18.96 -0.86
C GLY A 140 -10.81 -19.12 0.43
N MET A 141 -9.89 -18.18 0.68
CA MET A 141 -9.08 -18.09 1.88
C MET A 141 -8.99 -16.63 2.33
N SER A 142 -8.95 -16.38 3.66
CA SER A 142 -8.63 -15.06 4.19
C SER A 142 -7.17 -14.70 3.95
N SER A 143 -6.84 -13.41 3.85
CA SER A 143 -5.46 -12.99 3.58
C SER A 143 -4.49 -13.36 4.69
N ASP A 144 -4.95 -13.45 5.95
CA ASP A 144 -4.16 -13.92 7.08
C ASP A 144 -3.90 -15.44 7.06
N GLY A 145 -4.52 -16.18 6.11
CA GLY A 145 -4.39 -17.62 5.96
C GLY A 145 -5.10 -18.45 7.06
N LEU A 146 -5.78 -17.81 8.00
CA LEU A 146 -6.37 -18.50 9.18
C LEU A 146 -7.79 -19.02 8.93
N THR A 147 -8.46 -18.54 7.88
CA THR A 147 -9.82 -18.96 7.51
C THR A 147 -9.85 -19.50 6.09
N ILE A 148 -10.42 -20.69 5.89
CA ILE A 148 -10.73 -21.22 4.55
C ILE A 148 -12.25 -21.36 4.46
N VAL A 149 -12.81 -20.90 3.34
CA VAL A 149 -14.26 -20.95 3.08
C VAL A 149 -14.58 -21.81 1.87
N GLY A 150 -15.81 -22.31 1.85
CA GLY A 150 -16.16 -23.18 0.75
C GLY A 150 -17.58 -23.75 0.83
N LEU A 151 -17.70 -25.00 0.40
CA LEU A 151 -18.94 -25.75 0.35
C LEU A 151 -18.75 -27.09 1.07
N GLY A 152 -19.70 -27.45 1.93
CA GLY A 152 -19.76 -28.77 2.59
C GLY A 152 -21.11 -29.42 2.36
N TRP A 153 -21.14 -30.71 2.06
CA TRP A 153 -22.37 -31.44 1.85
C TRP A 153 -23.04 -31.79 3.19
N VAL A 154 -24.29 -31.40 3.37
CA VAL A 154 -25.13 -31.77 4.51
C VAL A 154 -25.93 -33.05 4.26
N ASN A 155 -26.15 -33.38 3.00
CA ASN A 155 -26.70 -34.64 2.50
C ASN A 155 -26.38 -34.74 0.98
N ALA A 156 -26.77 -35.86 0.33
CA ALA A 156 -26.51 -36.11 -1.08
C ALA A 156 -27.12 -35.08 -2.08
N GLY A 157 -28.07 -34.25 -1.64
CA GLY A 157 -28.79 -33.29 -2.49
C GLY A 157 -28.66 -31.83 -2.08
N SER A 158 -28.06 -31.53 -0.93
CA SER A 158 -27.90 -30.16 -0.40
C SER A 158 -26.54 -29.95 0.19
N ALA A 159 -25.98 -28.78 -0.08
CA ALA A 159 -24.69 -28.33 0.47
C ALA A 159 -24.84 -26.96 1.12
N HIS A 160 -24.06 -26.70 2.15
CA HIS A 160 -24.01 -25.41 2.81
C HIS A 160 -22.66 -24.72 2.59
N ALA A 161 -22.66 -23.41 2.69
CA ALA A 161 -21.46 -22.62 2.89
C ALA A 161 -20.79 -23.07 4.18
N ILE A 162 -19.49 -23.26 4.14
CA ILE A 162 -18.66 -23.62 5.29
C ILE A 162 -17.52 -22.64 5.48
N LYS A 163 -17.10 -22.56 6.73
CA LYS A 163 -15.89 -21.88 7.17
C LYS A 163 -15.07 -22.87 7.97
N TRP A 164 -13.76 -22.91 7.74
CA TRP A 164 -12.83 -23.66 8.55
C TRP A 164 -11.83 -22.71 9.21
N THR A 165 -11.54 -22.95 10.48
CA THR A 165 -10.42 -22.38 11.22
C THR A 165 -9.73 -23.45 12.04
N ALA A 166 -8.44 -23.28 12.35
CA ALA A 166 -7.72 -24.23 13.18
C ALA A 166 -8.31 -24.39 14.60
N ALA A 167 -8.97 -23.35 15.11
CA ALA A 167 -9.56 -23.35 16.47
C ALA A 167 -10.90 -24.09 16.55
N GLN A 168 -11.72 -24.04 15.49
CA GLN A 168 -13.11 -24.51 15.52
C GLN A 168 -13.38 -25.69 14.57
N GLY A 169 -12.44 -25.97 13.63
CA GLY A 169 -12.67 -26.94 12.57
C GLY A 169 -13.65 -26.42 11.52
N VAL A 170 -14.40 -27.31 10.88
CA VAL A 170 -15.41 -26.97 9.86
C VAL A 170 -16.73 -26.57 10.51
N GLU A 171 -17.15 -25.34 10.27
CA GLU A 171 -18.42 -24.78 10.74
C GLU A 171 -19.41 -24.66 9.58
N ASP A 172 -20.68 -25.00 9.82
CA ASP A 172 -21.80 -24.84 8.91
C ASP A 172 -22.35 -23.40 9.02
N LEU A 173 -22.25 -22.62 7.95
CA LEU A 173 -22.82 -21.28 7.87
C LEU A 173 -24.34 -21.29 7.53
N GLY A 174 -24.90 -22.47 7.29
CA GLY A 174 -26.31 -22.71 7.11
C GLY A 174 -26.92 -22.15 5.81
N SER A 175 -28.26 -22.21 5.79
CA SER A 175 -29.10 -21.59 4.75
C SER A 175 -30.36 -21.00 5.42
N THR A 176 -30.72 -19.78 5.03
CA THR A 176 -31.96 -19.14 5.51
C THR A 176 -33.22 -19.65 4.78
N VAL A 177 -33.04 -20.45 3.71
CA VAL A 177 -34.11 -21.10 2.98
C VAL A 177 -33.99 -22.61 3.12
N SER A 178 -34.97 -23.25 3.81
CA SER A 178 -34.96 -24.68 4.10
C SER A 178 -34.76 -25.54 2.85
N GLY A 179 -33.80 -26.47 2.89
CA GLY A 179 -33.47 -27.41 1.82
C GLY A 179 -32.80 -26.77 0.59
N ARG A 180 -32.36 -25.53 0.69
CA ARG A 180 -31.61 -24.83 -0.37
C ARG A 180 -30.12 -24.74 -0.06
N SER A 181 -29.35 -24.86 -1.10
CA SER A 181 -27.87 -24.83 -0.97
C SER A 181 -27.34 -23.42 -0.81
N THR A 182 -26.21 -23.34 -0.12
CA THR A 182 -25.36 -22.15 0.01
C THR A 182 -23.92 -22.49 -0.30
N ARG A 183 -23.11 -21.49 -0.64
CA ARG A 183 -21.66 -21.61 -0.81
C ARG A 183 -20.97 -20.30 -0.43
N ALA A 184 -19.88 -20.40 0.28
CA ALA A 184 -18.95 -19.31 0.50
C ALA A 184 -17.87 -19.31 -0.59
N ASN A 185 -17.62 -18.15 -1.22
CA ASN A 185 -16.70 -18.01 -2.34
C ASN A 185 -15.40 -17.27 -1.99
N ALA A 186 -15.47 -16.33 -1.06
CA ALA A 186 -14.34 -15.49 -0.66
C ALA A 186 -14.49 -15.04 0.79
N ALA A 187 -13.38 -14.73 1.45
CA ALA A 187 -13.30 -14.15 2.78
C ALA A 187 -12.43 -12.90 2.78
N ASN A 188 -12.75 -11.92 3.63
CA ASN A 188 -11.92 -10.74 3.83
C ASN A 188 -10.61 -11.09 4.58
N SER A 189 -9.76 -10.10 4.88
CA SER A 189 -8.42 -10.33 5.43
C SER A 189 -8.37 -11.22 6.67
N ASP A 190 -9.35 -11.10 7.58
CA ASP A 190 -9.40 -11.82 8.86
C ASP A 190 -10.49 -12.90 8.93
N GLY A 191 -11.21 -13.15 7.83
CA GLY A 191 -12.28 -14.15 7.76
C GLY A 191 -13.53 -13.81 8.56
N THR A 192 -13.73 -12.56 8.98
CA THR A 192 -14.94 -12.10 9.69
C THR A 192 -16.11 -11.79 8.76
N VAL A 193 -15.81 -11.43 7.52
CA VAL A 193 -16.80 -11.20 6.46
C VAL A 193 -16.55 -12.17 5.31
N ILE A 194 -17.63 -12.87 4.90
CA ILE A 194 -17.58 -13.92 3.88
C ILE A 194 -18.61 -13.59 2.80
N ALA A 195 -18.18 -13.66 1.54
CA ALA A 195 -19.05 -13.47 0.37
C ALA A 195 -19.38 -14.81 -0.32
N GLY A 196 -20.55 -14.91 -0.89
CA GLY A 196 -20.96 -16.12 -1.60
C GLY A 196 -22.38 -16.04 -2.13
N TRP A 197 -23.12 -17.15 -2.07
CA TRP A 197 -24.49 -17.19 -2.56
C TRP A 197 -25.36 -18.17 -1.77
N GLN A 198 -26.67 -17.98 -1.90
CA GLN A 198 -27.72 -18.88 -1.47
C GLN A 198 -28.70 -19.12 -2.62
N ASP A 199 -29.17 -20.34 -2.78
CA ASP A 199 -30.34 -20.62 -3.65
C ASP A 199 -31.62 -20.09 -2.99
N SER A 200 -32.36 -19.29 -3.72
CA SER A 200 -33.68 -18.82 -3.31
C SER A 200 -34.73 -19.97 -3.31
N SER A 201 -35.94 -19.71 -2.83
CA SER A 201 -37.04 -20.68 -2.88
C SER A 201 -37.36 -21.12 -4.32
N SER A 202 -37.15 -20.26 -5.31
CA SER A 202 -37.32 -20.57 -6.74
C SER A 202 -36.16 -21.36 -7.35
N GLY A 203 -35.02 -21.56 -6.61
CA GLY A 203 -33.83 -22.27 -7.08
C GLY A 203 -32.80 -21.39 -7.80
N PHE A 204 -33.05 -20.09 -7.91
CA PHE A 204 -32.06 -19.17 -8.47
C PHE A 204 -31.10 -18.69 -7.39
N ARG A 205 -29.81 -18.52 -7.76
CA ARG A 205 -28.78 -17.99 -6.86
C ARG A 205 -29.03 -16.54 -6.55
N GLN A 206 -28.81 -16.20 -5.28
CA GLN A 206 -28.82 -14.85 -4.75
C GLN A 206 -27.51 -14.60 -3.99
N GLY A 207 -26.88 -13.46 -4.19
CA GLY A 207 -25.69 -13.04 -3.47
C GLY A 207 -25.94 -12.99 -1.98
N ALA A 208 -25.00 -13.48 -1.21
CA ALA A 208 -25.07 -13.54 0.24
C ALA A 208 -23.73 -13.07 0.86
N VAL A 209 -23.84 -12.39 1.99
CA VAL A 209 -22.70 -11.99 2.83
C VAL A 209 -22.97 -12.48 4.24
N TRP A 210 -22.01 -13.16 4.84
CA TRP A 210 -22.02 -13.54 6.25
C TRP A 210 -21.06 -12.60 7.00
N THR A 211 -21.59 -11.88 7.98
CA THR A 211 -20.78 -11.04 8.88
C THR A 211 -20.88 -11.64 10.28
N ASN A 212 -19.76 -12.10 10.83
CA ASN A 212 -19.74 -12.82 12.10
C ASN A 212 -20.74 -13.97 12.18
N GLY A 213 -20.89 -14.73 11.07
CA GLY A 213 -21.82 -15.85 10.95
C GLY A 213 -23.28 -15.50 10.67
N VAL A 214 -23.63 -14.21 10.63
CA VAL A 214 -25.00 -13.76 10.32
C VAL A 214 -25.11 -13.50 8.81
N GLN A 215 -26.03 -14.21 8.15
CA GLN A 215 -26.28 -14.09 6.72
C GLN A 215 -27.17 -12.91 6.36
N ASN A 216 -26.72 -12.10 5.40
CA ASN A 216 -27.48 -11.07 4.72
C ASN A 216 -27.53 -11.37 3.22
N LEU A 217 -28.70 -11.22 2.60
CA LEU A 217 -28.88 -11.42 1.16
C LEU A 217 -28.79 -10.08 0.43
N ILE A 218 -28.07 -10.08 -0.70
CA ILE A 218 -27.88 -8.88 -1.51
C ILE A 218 -29.04 -8.76 -2.50
N THR A 219 -29.67 -7.58 -2.55
CA THR A 219 -30.75 -7.25 -3.47
C THR A 219 -30.49 -5.93 -4.18
N HIS A 220 -30.93 -5.81 -5.41
CA HIS A 220 -30.98 -4.54 -6.12
C HIS A 220 -32.02 -3.58 -5.52
N PRO A 221 -31.88 -2.26 -5.74
CA PRO A 221 -32.85 -1.28 -5.22
C PRO A 221 -34.31 -1.52 -5.66
N ASN A 222 -34.49 -2.17 -6.81
CA ASN A 222 -35.84 -2.55 -7.32
C ASN A 222 -36.39 -3.84 -6.67
N GLY A 223 -35.68 -4.45 -5.73
CA GLY A 223 -36.06 -5.68 -5.04
C GLY A 223 -35.64 -6.98 -5.75
N ASP A 224 -35.04 -6.92 -6.93
CA ASP A 224 -34.52 -8.10 -7.61
C ASP A 224 -33.30 -8.68 -6.84
N SER A 225 -33.19 -10.00 -6.85
CA SER A 225 -32.05 -10.68 -6.28
C SER A 225 -30.76 -10.30 -7.04
N ALA A 226 -29.74 -9.84 -6.34
CA ALA A 226 -28.39 -9.83 -6.87
C ALA A 226 -27.93 -11.28 -7.04
N THR A 227 -27.09 -11.50 -8.03
CA THR A 227 -26.60 -12.84 -8.30
C THR A 227 -25.40 -13.19 -7.44
N GLU A 228 -24.72 -14.27 -7.75
CA GLU A 228 -23.57 -14.78 -6.99
C GLU A 228 -22.54 -13.68 -6.66
N ALA A 229 -22.21 -13.53 -5.38
CA ALA A 229 -21.09 -12.73 -4.92
C ALA A 229 -19.80 -13.55 -5.02
N GLY A 230 -18.83 -13.05 -5.79
CA GLY A 230 -17.63 -13.79 -6.19
C GLY A 230 -16.36 -13.36 -5.49
N ALA A 231 -16.24 -12.10 -5.08
CA ALA A 231 -15.06 -11.55 -4.43
C ALA A 231 -15.42 -10.56 -3.32
N ILE A 232 -14.44 -10.27 -2.46
CA ILE A 232 -14.57 -9.35 -1.33
C ILE A 232 -13.26 -8.57 -1.18
N SER A 233 -13.33 -7.30 -0.79
CA SER A 233 -12.16 -6.48 -0.46
C SER A 233 -11.51 -6.94 0.84
N ALA A 234 -10.23 -6.60 1.03
CA ALA A 234 -9.48 -7.02 2.21
C ALA A 234 -10.06 -6.45 3.52
N ASP A 235 -10.58 -5.22 3.48
CA ASP A 235 -11.25 -4.57 4.61
C ASP A 235 -12.66 -5.12 4.91
N GLY A 236 -13.22 -5.95 4.01
CA GLY A 236 -14.56 -6.53 4.12
C GLY A 236 -15.70 -5.57 3.83
N LEU A 237 -15.44 -4.35 3.40
CA LEU A 237 -16.45 -3.33 3.15
C LEU A 237 -17.13 -3.48 1.79
N TRP A 238 -16.41 -4.02 0.79
CA TRP A 238 -16.90 -4.19 -0.57
C TRP A 238 -16.97 -5.65 -0.98
N VAL A 239 -18.03 -5.99 -1.65
CA VAL A 239 -18.28 -7.31 -2.27
C VAL A 239 -18.61 -7.10 -3.73
N SER A 240 -18.20 -8.00 -4.62
CA SER A 240 -18.50 -7.92 -6.05
C SER A 240 -19.06 -9.22 -6.61
N GLY A 241 -19.76 -9.10 -7.73
CA GLY A 241 -20.38 -10.25 -8.38
C GLY A 241 -21.04 -9.92 -9.73
N GLY A 242 -21.95 -10.76 -10.15
CA GLY A 242 -22.69 -10.61 -11.42
C GLY A 242 -23.16 -11.93 -12.02
N GLN A 243 -23.53 -11.92 -13.30
CA GLN A 243 -24.03 -13.04 -14.10
C GLN A 243 -25.40 -13.59 -13.67
N GLY A 244 -26.42 -12.74 -13.47
CA GLY A 244 -27.72 -13.21 -13.03
C GLY A 244 -28.64 -13.75 -14.07
N PHE A 245 -29.72 -14.38 -13.55
CA PHE A 245 -30.92 -14.78 -14.30
C PHE A 245 -32.02 -13.72 -14.24
N SER A 246 -31.81 -12.63 -13.51
CA SER A 246 -32.71 -11.47 -13.48
C SER A 246 -32.49 -10.57 -14.70
N ASN A 247 -33.34 -9.57 -14.89
CA ASN A 247 -33.22 -8.60 -16.00
C ASN A 247 -31.98 -7.69 -15.92
N ASN A 248 -31.22 -7.73 -14.83
CA ASN A 248 -29.97 -7.03 -14.68
C ASN A 248 -28.80 -8.02 -14.78
N TYR A 249 -28.03 -7.93 -15.88
CA TYR A 249 -26.94 -8.84 -16.23
C TYR A 249 -25.57 -8.18 -16.07
N GLN A 250 -25.48 -7.09 -15.30
CA GLN A 250 -24.27 -6.28 -15.15
C GLN A 250 -23.34 -6.86 -14.08
N ALA A 251 -22.06 -6.60 -14.22
CA ALA A 251 -21.13 -6.70 -13.13
C ALA A 251 -21.44 -5.61 -12.09
N TRP A 252 -21.32 -5.92 -10.82
CA TRP A 252 -21.65 -5.01 -9.72
C TRP A 252 -20.65 -5.08 -8.58
N LYS A 253 -20.55 -4.00 -7.81
CA LYS A 253 -19.97 -3.98 -6.45
C LYS A 253 -21.05 -3.53 -5.46
N TRP A 254 -20.94 -3.96 -4.22
CA TRP A 254 -21.90 -3.72 -3.15
C TRP A 254 -21.18 -3.41 -1.84
N SER A 255 -21.70 -2.48 -1.08
CA SER A 255 -21.37 -2.30 0.33
C SER A 255 -22.64 -2.13 1.16
N ALA A 256 -22.55 -2.38 2.48
CA ALA A 256 -23.67 -2.16 3.39
C ALA A 256 -24.11 -0.68 3.44
N ALA A 257 -23.20 0.25 3.16
CA ALA A 257 -23.46 1.69 3.18
C ALA A 257 -24.15 2.20 1.91
N THR A 258 -23.74 1.70 0.74
CA THR A 258 -24.19 2.23 -0.57
C THR A 258 -25.23 1.36 -1.29
N GLY A 259 -25.36 0.08 -0.89
CA GLY A 259 -26.07 -0.91 -1.70
C GLY A 259 -25.28 -1.29 -2.96
N ILE A 260 -25.98 -1.78 -3.99
CA ILE A 260 -25.39 -2.19 -5.26
C ILE A 260 -25.03 -0.95 -6.10
N ILE A 261 -23.84 -0.99 -6.68
CA ILE A 261 -23.34 -0.08 -7.70
C ILE A 261 -22.97 -0.92 -8.92
N ASP A 262 -23.58 -0.63 -10.07
CA ASP A 262 -23.25 -1.29 -11.34
C ASP A 262 -21.88 -0.81 -11.85
N ILE A 263 -21.00 -1.74 -12.24
CA ILE A 263 -19.64 -1.46 -12.72
C ILE A 263 -19.63 -1.00 -14.20
N GLY A 264 -20.65 -0.33 -14.65
CA GLY A 264 -20.77 0.16 -16.02
C GLY A 264 -21.50 -0.81 -16.96
N PRO A 265 -21.93 -0.30 -18.13
CA PRO A 265 -22.73 -1.06 -19.08
C PRO A 265 -21.90 -2.14 -19.76
N ALA A 266 -22.54 -3.26 -20.09
CA ALA A 266 -21.92 -4.27 -20.96
C ALA A 266 -21.48 -3.63 -22.29
N PRO A 267 -20.28 -3.95 -22.79
CA PRO A 267 -19.74 -3.35 -24.03
C PRO A 267 -20.60 -3.66 -25.26
N THR A 268 -21.40 -4.71 -25.18
CA THR A 268 -22.33 -5.11 -26.25
C THR A 268 -23.68 -5.51 -25.63
N SER A 269 -24.76 -5.08 -26.25
CA SER A 269 -26.11 -5.44 -25.81
C SER A 269 -26.30 -6.95 -25.76
N GLY A 270 -26.91 -7.44 -24.68
CA GLY A 270 -27.16 -8.87 -24.42
C GLY A 270 -25.96 -9.63 -23.84
N TRP A 271 -24.82 -8.99 -23.65
CA TRP A 271 -23.71 -9.58 -22.91
C TRP A 271 -24.00 -9.58 -21.41
N ARG A 272 -23.43 -10.56 -20.70
CA ARG A 272 -23.53 -10.70 -19.25
C ARG A 272 -22.17 -10.58 -18.63
N GLY A 273 -22.10 -9.91 -17.48
CA GLY A 273 -20.85 -9.64 -16.79
C GLY A 273 -20.82 -10.05 -15.34
N ALA A 274 -19.61 -10.23 -14.83
CA ALA A 274 -19.33 -10.42 -13.41
C ALA A 274 -18.00 -9.76 -13.04
N ALA A 275 -17.95 -9.14 -11.87
CA ALA A 275 -16.70 -8.75 -11.23
C ALA A 275 -16.20 -9.92 -10.37
N THR A 276 -14.94 -10.29 -10.56
CA THR A 276 -14.33 -11.53 -10.06
C THR A 276 -13.23 -11.30 -9.06
N GLY A 277 -12.71 -10.06 -8.95
CA GLY A 277 -11.65 -9.65 -8.02
C GLY A 277 -11.79 -8.19 -7.63
N LEU A 278 -11.32 -7.85 -6.43
CA LEU A 278 -11.27 -6.50 -5.85
C LEU A 278 -9.91 -6.25 -5.22
N THR A 279 -9.44 -4.99 -5.26
CA THR A 279 -8.32 -4.52 -4.47
C THR A 279 -8.64 -4.49 -2.97
N ALA A 280 -7.63 -4.22 -2.13
CA ALA A 280 -7.76 -4.25 -0.66
C ALA A 280 -8.90 -3.37 -0.12
N ASP A 281 -9.09 -2.21 -0.71
CA ASP A 281 -10.09 -1.18 -0.37
C ASP A 281 -11.33 -1.18 -1.27
N GLY A 282 -11.36 -2.05 -2.29
CA GLY A 282 -12.43 -2.13 -3.28
C GLY A 282 -12.47 -0.97 -4.29
N SER A 283 -11.44 -0.11 -4.34
CA SER A 283 -11.34 1.00 -5.30
C SER A 283 -11.21 0.51 -6.74
N SER A 284 -10.57 -0.64 -6.94
CA SER A 284 -10.47 -1.29 -8.24
C SER A 284 -11.12 -2.67 -8.26
N ALA A 285 -11.70 -3.01 -9.40
CA ALA A 285 -12.32 -4.30 -9.65
C ALA A 285 -11.89 -4.86 -11.01
N VAL A 286 -11.72 -6.17 -11.10
CA VAL A 286 -11.55 -6.86 -12.38
C VAL A 286 -12.69 -7.83 -12.62
N GLY A 287 -12.95 -8.11 -13.88
CA GLY A 287 -14.01 -9.03 -14.26
C GLY A 287 -14.15 -9.17 -15.76
N PHE A 288 -15.28 -9.65 -16.20
CA PHE A 288 -15.52 -9.92 -17.62
C PHE A 288 -16.96 -9.65 -18.04
N TYR A 289 -17.13 -9.45 -19.35
CA TYR A 289 -18.41 -9.52 -20.04
C TYR A 289 -18.31 -10.54 -21.18
N ARG A 290 -19.37 -11.31 -21.40
CA ARG A 290 -19.43 -12.34 -22.44
C ARG A 290 -20.76 -12.38 -23.18
N PRO A 291 -20.78 -12.82 -24.46
CA PRO A 291 -22.03 -13.14 -25.16
C PRO A 291 -22.68 -14.37 -24.49
N TRP A 292 -23.90 -14.22 -24.02
CA TRP A 292 -24.63 -15.34 -23.43
C TRP A 292 -25.31 -16.16 -24.54
N PRO A 293 -25.30 -17.54 -24.50
CA PRO A 293 -24.73 -18.42 -23.47
C PRO A 293 -23.28 -18.91 -23.71
N ALA A 294 -22.51 -18.23 -24.57
CA ALA A 294 -21.14 -18.65 -24.87
C ALA A 294 -20.25 -18.68 -23.60
N PRO A 295 -19.16 -19.49 -23.59
CA PRO A 295 -18.17 -19.47 -22.51
C PRO A 295 -17.59 -18.08 -22.24
N ALA A 296 -17.13 -17.82 -20.99
CA ALA A 296 -16.58 -16.54 -20.58
C ALA A 296 -15.34 -16.13 -21.41
N THR A 297 -14.53 -17.10 -21.84
CA THR A 297 -13.36 -16.88 -22.71
C THR A 297 -13.70 -16.33 -24.10
N PHE A 298 -14.97 -16.35 -24.53
CA PHE A 298 -15.44 -15.69 -25.75
C PHE A 298 -15.80 -14.21 -25.55
N GLY A 299 -15.60 -13.71 -24.32
CA GLY A 299 -15.87 -12.35 -23.93
C GLY A 299 -14.66 -11.44 -23.91
N ARG A 300 -14.76 -10.40 -23.11
CA ARG A 300 -13.72 -9.40 -22.88
C ARG A 300 -13.55 -9.18 -21.37
N GLY A 301 -12.33 -9.19 -20.89
CA GLY A 301 -12.00 -8.80 -19.53
C GLY A 301 -12.06 -7.28 -19.37
N PHE A 302 -12.36 -6.84 -18.17
CA PHE A 302 -12.30 -5.43 -17.80
C PHE A 302 -11.50 -5.21 -16.52
N ILE A 303 -10.99 -4.00 -16.39
CA ILE A 303 -10.60 -3.39 -15.12
C ILE A 303 -11.50 -2.17 -14.90
N HIS A 304 -11.95 -1.95 -13.69
CA HIS A 304 -12.70 -0.78 -13.27
C HIS A 304 -11.96 -0.11 -12.13
N THR A 305 -11.78 1.19 -12.22
CA THR A 305 -11.33 2.05 -11.13
C THR A 305 -12.41 3.07 -10.80
N ASP A 306 -12.42 3.60 -9.58
CA ASP A 306 -13.37 4.64 -9.19
C ASP A 306 -13.12 5.96 -9.94
N ILE A 307 -11.91 6.14 -10.50
CA ILE A 307 -11.49 7.33 -11.27
C ILE A 307 -11.84 7.17 -12.75
N ASP A 308 -11.38 6.09 -13.40
CA ASP A 308 -11.47 5.91 -14.84
C ASP A 308 -12.75 5.21 -15.30
N GLY A 309 -13.51 4.63 -14.35
CA GLY A 309 -14.63 3.75 -14.67
C GLY A 309 -14.17 2.42 -15.27
N MET A 310 -15.01 1.81 -16.09
CA MET A 310 -14.75 0.49 -16.68
C MET A 310 -13.97 0.61 -18.00
N LEU A 311 -12.80 -0.02 -18.06
CA LEU A 311 -11.92 -0.12 -19.22
C LEU A 311 -11.77 -1.58 -19.69
N ASP A 312 -11.63 -1.82 -21.01
CA ASP A 312 -11.24 -3.14 -21.52
C ASP A 312 -9.81 -3.45 -21.04
N LEU A 313 -9.61 -4.60 -20.39
CA LEU A 313 -8.32 -4.94 -19.77
C LEU A 313 -7.19 -5.11 -20.79
N THR A 314 -7.50 -5.62 -21.99
CA THR A 314 -6.51 -5.78 -23.06
C THR A 314 -6.05 -4.42 -23.58
N ASP A 315 -7.02 -3.55 -23.88
CA ASP A 315 -6.73 -2.22 -24.39
C ASP A 315 -6.02 -1.37 -23.32
N TYR A 316 -6.42 -1.50 -22.05
CA TYR A 316 -5.76 -0.84 -20.91
C TYR A 316 -4.28 -1.28 -20.79
N ALA A 317 -3.99 -2.59 -20.84
CA ALA A 317 -2.61 -3.08 -20.82
C ALA A 317 -1.77 -2.50 -21.98
N ILE A 318 -2.35 -2.42 -23.17
CA ILE A 318 -1.68 -1.84 -24.35
C ILE A 318 -1.41 -0.34 -24.16
N THR A 319 -2.33 0.43 -23.58
CA THR A 319 -2.11 1.87 -23.29
C THR A 319 -0.99 2.10 -22.29
N LEU A 320 -0.76 1.15 -21.38
CA LEU A 320 0.38 1.13 -20.45
C LEU A 320 1.70 0.66 -21.10
N GLY A 321 1.71 0.42 -22.42
CA GLY A 321 2.89 -0.06 -23.14
C GLY A 321 3.21 -1.55 -22.96
N ILE A 322 2.29 -2.34 -22.37
CA ILE A 322 2.49 -3.77 -22.14
C ILE A 322 2.18 -4.56 -23.43
N ASP A 323 3.17 -5.29 -23.94
CA ASP A 323 2.96 -6.21 -25.05
C ASP A 323 2.26 -7.49 -24.56
N VAL A 324 0.97 -7.59 -24.80
CA VAL A 324 0.15 -8.78 -24.50
C VAL A 324 0.29 -9.89 -25.55
N GLN A 325 1.24 -9.80 -26.48
CA GLN A 325 1.58 -10.81 -27.49
C GLN A 325 0.37 -11.22 -28.35
N GLY A 326 -0.53 -10.29 -28.62
CA GLY A 326 -1.77 -10.51 -29.38
C GLY A 326 -2.87 -11.28 -28.64
N ALA A 327 -2.70 -11.57 -27.34
CA ALA A 327 -3.73 -12.21 -26.53
C ALA A 327 -4.87 -11.24 -26.23
N ILE A 328 -6.10 -11.77 -26.11
CA ILE A 328 -7.23 -11.08 -25.50
C ILE A 328 -7.36 -11.57 -24.06
N LEU A 329 -7.27 -10.69 -23.09
CA LEU A 329 -7.37 -10.99 -21.67
C LEU A 329 -8.85 -11.12 -21.31
N ALA A 330 -9.48 -12.24 -21.69
CA ALA A 330 -10.92 -12.39 -21.77
C ALA A 330 -11.59 -12.64 -20.42
N LEU A 331 -10.92 -13.34 -19.51
CA LEU A 331 -11.48 -13.79 -18.24
C LEU A 331 -10.49 -13.53 -17.09
N PRO A 332 -10.37 -12.30 -16.62
CA PRO A 332 -9.71 -12.03 -15.35
C PRO A 332 -10.46 -12.76 -14.22
N LEU A 333 -9.72 -13.40 -13.30
CA LEU A 333 -10.26 -14.17 -12.18
C LEU A 333 -9.82 -13.67 -10.82
N GLY A 334 -8.73 -12.92 -10.76
CA GLY A 334 -8.20 -12.32 -9.55
C GLY A 334 -7.36 -11.08 -9.84
N ILE A 335 -7.24 -10.22 -8.83
CA ILE A 335 -6.34 -9.07 -8.78
C ILE A 335 -5.68 -9.07 -7.40
N SER A 336 -4.38 -8.73 -7.33
CA SER A 336 -3.69 -8.57 -6.04
C SER A 336 -4.29 -7.44 -5.21
N GLN A 337 -4.12 -7.49 -3.90
CA GLN A 337 -4.70 -6.48 -3.00
C GLN A 337 -4.12 -5.09 -3.24
N ASP A 338 -2.87 -5.00 -3.69
CA ASP A 338 -2.18 -3.76 -4.08
C ASP A 338 -2.53 -3.28 -5.49
N GLY A 339 -3.37 -4.01 -6.23
CA GLY A 339 -3.76 -3.70 -7.60
C GLY A 339 -2.70 -3.96 -8.67
N SER A 340 -1.49 -4.39 -8.30
CA SER A 340 -0.35 -4.50 -9.22
C SER A 340 -0.38 -5.71 -10.15
N THR A 341 -1.21 -6.72 -9.85
CA THR A 341 -1.20 -7.97 -10.62
C THR A 341 -2.60 -8.48 -10.89
N VAL A 342 -2.93 -8.67 -12.16
CA VAL A 342 -4.19 -9.31 -12.60
C VAL A 342 -3.89 -10.69 -13.18
N VAL A 343 -4.69 -11.67 -12.81
CA VAL A 343 -4.53 -13.05 -13.27
C VAL A 343 -5.83 -13.59 -13.88
N GLY A 344 -5.72 -14.54 -14.79
CA GLY A 344 -6.90 -15.09 -15.43
C GLY A 344 -6.61 -16.00 -16.61
N VAL A 345 -7.56 -16.04 -17.55
CA VAL A 345 -7.51 -16.88 -18.77
C VAL A 345 -7.78 -16.02 -20.00
N THR A 346 -6.96 -16.20 -21.03
CA THR A 346 -7.13 -15.53 -22.34
C THR A 346 -8.28 -16.14 -23.14
N ASN A 347 -8.65 -15.49 -24.23
CA ASN A 347 -9.64 -16.01 -25.17
C ASN A 347 -9.22 -17.34 -25.84
N SER A 348 -7.93 -17.64 -25.87
CA SER A 348 -7.38 -18.90 -26.39
C SER A 348 -7.25 -20.01 -25.33
N GLY A 349 -7.73 -19.78 -24.09
CA GLY A 349 -7.66 -20.74 -22.99
C GLY A 349 -6.26 -20.90 -22.39
N GLN A 350 -5.44 -19.88 -22.45
CA GLN A 350 -4.12 -19.82 -21.79
C GLN A 350 -4.24 -19.03 -20.49
N GLY A 351 -3.64 -19.55 -19.43
CA GLY A 351 -3.47 -18.77 -18.19
C GLY A 351 -2.56 -17.57 -18.43
N PHE A 352 -2.87 -16.44 -17.76
CA PHE A 352 -2.04 -15.24 -17.83
C PHE A 352 -1.78 -14.62 -16.47
N VAL A 353 -0.65 -13.93 -16.36
CA VAL A 353 -0.31 -12.98 -15.31
C VAL A 353 -0.02 -11.65 -15.99
N LEU A 354 -0.72 -10.61 -15.60
CA LEU A 354 -0.51 -9.24 -16.05
C LEU A 354 0.00 -8.42 -14.87
N LYS A 355 1.27 -8.05 -14.89
CA LYS A 355 1.86 -7.09 -13.96
C LYS A 355 1.56 -5.69 -14.45
N LEU A 356 0.75 -4.97 -13.71
CA LEU A 356 0.47 -3.56 -13.91
C LEU A 356 1.57 -2.73 -13.23
N PRO A 357 1.80 -1.49 -13.68
CA PRO A 357 2.66 -0.59 -12.94
C PRO A 357 2.09 -0.43 -11.52
N SER A 358 2.87 -0.77 -10.52
CA SER A 358 2.44 -0.56 -9.14
C SER A 358 2.62 0.92 -8.76
N PRO A 359 1.70 1.48 -7.96
CA PRO A 359 1.91 2.78 -7.38
C PRO A 359 3.15 2.79 -6.49
N PRO A 360 3.78 3.94 -6.28
CA PRO A 360 4.87 4.11 -5.31
C PRO A 360 4.47 3.64 -3.91
N VAL A 361 5.44 3.16 -3.12
CA VAL A 361 5.17 2.62 -1.77
C VAL A 361 4.55 3.65 -0.82
N ASN A 362 4.79 4.94 -1.06
CA ASN A 362 4.26 6.09 -0.33
C ASN A 362 3.09 6.78 -1.06
N ASN A 363 2.34 6.03 -1.84
CA ASN A 363 1.15 6.50 -2.57
C ASN A 363 0.01 7.00 -1.65
N ASN A 364 -0.04 6.52 -0.42
CA ASN A 364 -1.04 6.95 0.56
C ASN A 364 -0.35 7.61 1.76
N CYS A 365 -0.95 8.64 2.33
CA CYS A 365 -0.40 9.33 3.49
C CYS A 365 -0.14 8.39 4.69
N SER A 366 -0.95 7.36 4.89
CA SER A 366 -0.73 6.33 5.92
C SER A 366 0.55 5.49 5.72
N ALA A 367 1.10 5.50 4.51
CA ALA A 367 2.36 4.84 4.13
C ALA A 367 3.48 5.85 3.85
N ALA A 368 3.36 7.08 4.35
CA ALA A 368 4.34 8.15 4.17
C ALA A 368 5.75 7.72 4.61
N ILE A 369 6.74 7.97 3.77
CA ILE A 369 8.14 7.69 4.07
C ILE A 369 8.66 8.76 5.03
N ALA A 370 9.27 8.32 6.14
CA ALA A 370 9.85 9.24 7.12
C ALA A 370 11.10 9.94 6.56
N LEU A 371 11.18 11.25 6.74
CA LEU A 371 12.29 12.12 6.37
C LEU A 371 13.12 12.48 7.58
N ASN A 372 14.43 12.66 7.37
CA ASN A 372 15.35 13.26 8.31
C ASN A 372 16.01 14.48 7.68
N CYS A 373 16.63 15.30 8.52
CA CYS A 373 17.48 16.39 8.03
C CYS A 373 18.63 15.85 7.15
N ASP A 374 18.99 16.61 6.12
CA ASP A 374 20.00 16.30 5.12
C ASP A 374 19.69 15.08 4.24
N ASP A 375 18.43 14.58 4.26
CA ASP A 375 18.00 13.55 3.33
C ASP A 375 17.96 14.07 1.89
N SER A 376 18.39 13.22 0.95
CA SER A 376 18.24 13.40 -0.50
C SER A 376 17.66 12.10 -1.07
N ILE A 377 16.39 12.11 -1.42
CA ILE A 377 15.60 10.93 -1.79
C ILE A 377 15.10 11.07 -3.22
N THR A 378 15.40 10.08 -4.06
CA THR A 378 14.77 9.97 -5.39
C THR A 378 13.42 9.29 -5.29
N GLY A 379 12.42 9.82 -5.98
CA GLY A 379 11.07 9.28 -6.01
C GLY A 379 10.41 9.50 -7.38
N THR A 380 9.19 9.05 -7.50
CA THR A 380 8.35 9.25 -8.68
C THR A 380 6.89 9.40 -8.26
N THR A 381 6.15 10.25 -8.95
CA THR A 381 4.68 10.31 -8.87
C THR A 381 4.02 9.48 -9.99
N THR A 382 4.82 8.90 -10.89
CA THR A 382 4.32 8.04 -11.96
C THR A 382 3.58 6.83 -11.38
N ASN A 383 2.36 6.59 -11.83
CA ASN A 383 1.43 5.56 -11.34
C ASN A 383 0.93 5.76 -9.89
N ALA A 384 1.22 6.87 -9.25
CA ALA A 384 0.53 7.21 -8.02
C ALA A 384 -0.95 7.57 -8.28
N THR A 385 -1.79 7.49 -7.26
CA THR A 385 -3.17 7.95 -7.33
C THR A 385 -3.24 9.44 -7.01
N ASP A 386 -4.30 10.11 -7.45
CA ASP A 386 -4.66 11.46 -7.03
C ASP A 386 -5.49 11.35 -5.74
N SER A 387 -4.99 11.89 -4.63
CA SER A 387 -5.65 11.86 -3.31
C SER A 387 -6.10 13.25 -2.86
N GLY A 388 -5.65 14.31 -3.50
CA GLY A 388 -6.03 15.70 -3.18
C GLY A 388 -4.96 16.71 -3.61
N GLY A 389 -5.28 17.99 -3.51
CA GLY A 389 -4.41 19.07 -3.99
C GLY A 389 -4.73 19.46 -5.41
N GLN A 390 -3.86 19.15 -6.35
CA GLN A 390 -4.04 19.32 -7.79
C GLN A 390 -4.62 18.04 -8.42
N PRO A 391 -5.18 18.06 -9.63
CA PRO A 391 -5.65 16.85 -10.30
C PRO A 391 -4.47 16.07 -10.95
N ALA A 392 -3.50 15.65 -10.13
CA ALA A 392 -2.29 14.94 -10.51
C ALA A 392 -1.99 13.80 -9.53
N PRO A 393 -1.19 12.81 -9.91
CA PRO A 393 -0.73 11.76 -8.98
C PRO A 393 0.15 12.34 -7.87
N ASP A 394 -0.08 11.91 -6.63
CA ASP A 394 0.60 12.37 -5.43
C ASP A 394 1.26 11.25 -4.62
N VAL A 395 2.29 11.59 -3.87
CA VAL A 395 2.98 10.70 -2.93
C VAL A 395 3.34 11.44 -1.65
N TYR A 396 3.51 10.70 -0.55
CA TYR A 396 3.59 11.28 0.79
C TYR A 396 4.88 10.95 1.51
N TYR A 397 5.35 11.95 2.25
CA TYR A 397 6.44 11.85 3.21
C TYR A 397 5.97 12.36 4.57
N SER A 398 6.69 12.00 5.63
CA SER A 398 6.44 12.52 6.97
C SER A 398 7.73 13.02 7.60
N TYR A 399 7.66 14.14 8.29
CA TYR A 399 8.74 14.68 9.09
C TYR A 399 8.27 14.83 10.54
N THR A 400 9.01 14.24 11.47
CA THR A 400 8.75 14.41 12.90
C THR A 400 9.88 15.22 13.50
N GLY A 401 9.56 16.28 14.23
CA GLY A 401 10.55 17.20 14.80
C GLY A 401 11.58 16.51 15.68
N SER A 402 12.78 17.07 15.73
CA SER A 402 13.98 16.53 16.41
C SER A 402 14.00 16.74 17.94
N GLY A 403 13.00 17.40 18.50
CA GLY A 403 12.90 17.79 19.90
C GLY A 403 13.18 19.28 20.15
N SER A 404 13.55 20.04 19.13
CA SER A 404 13.76 21.49 19.13
C SER A 404 13.00 22.13 17.99
N ALA A 405 12.60 23.42 18.14
CA ALA A 405 12.01 24.15 17.03
C ALA A 405 13.05 24.35 15.91
N GLU A 406 12.66 24.04 14.68
CA GLU A 406 13.48 24.03 13.49
C GLU A 406 12.79 24.67 12.31
N GLU A 407 13.54 25.29 11.44
CA GLU A 407 13.09 25.70 10.11
C GLU A 407 13.44 24.59 9.12
N ILE A 408 12.43 24.00 8.49
CA ILE A 408 12.56 22.86 7.58
C ILE A 408 12.33 23.35 6.16
N THR A 409 13.31 23.16 5.28
CA THR A 409 13.16 23.41 3.85
C THR A 409 13.09 22.09 3.10
N ILE A 410 12.03 21.93 2.30
CA ILE A 410 11.82 20.82 1.37
C ILE A 410 11.97 21.36 -0.04
N SER A 411 12.89 20.79 -0.82
CA SER A 411 13.22 21.27 -2.16
C SER A 411 13.17 20.16 -3.20
N LEU A 412 12.53 20.45 -4.34
CA LEU A 412 12.57 19.66 -5.58
C LEU A 412 13.41 20.37 -6.67
N CYS A 413 14.11 21.42 -6.30
CA CYS A 413 14.87 22.34 -7.19
C CYS A 413 16.23 21.76 -7.59
N ASN A 414 16.25 20.63 -8.27
CA ASN A 414 17.47 19.98 -8.72
C ASN A 414 17.31 19.27 -10.07
N SER A 415 18.41 18.79 -10.64
CA SER A 415 18.44 18.16 -11.97
C SER A 415 17.81 16.75 -12.01
N GLY A 416 17.44 16.19 -10.86
CA GLY A 416 16.75 14.90 -10.75
C GLY A 416 15.23 15.02 -10.89
N THR A 417 14.68 16.25 -10.89
CA THR A 417 13.26 16.52 -11.05
C THR A 417 12.96 16.89 -12.50
N ASN A 418 12.05 16.16 -13.16
CA ASN A 418 11.82 16.24 -14.61
C ASN A 418 10.43 16.73 -15.03
N TYR A 419 9.61 17.22 -14.08
CA TYR A 419 8.25 17.71 -14.36
C TYR A 419 7.94 18.97 -13.54
N ASN A 420 6.81 19.64 -13.86
CA ASN A 420 6.29 20.77 -13.09
C ASN A 420 5.68 20.23 -11.79
N THR A 421 6.26 20.58 -10.64
CA THR A 421 5.91 20.02 -9.33
C THR A 421 4.99 20.92 -8.52
N TYR A 422 4.26 20.32 -7.58
CA TYR A 422 3.53 20.99 -6.52
C TYR A 422 3.91 20.35 -5.18
N LEU A 423 4.24 21.16 -4.19
CA LEU A 423 4.54 20.73 -2.83
C LEU A 423 3.51 21.30 -1.86
N ALA A 424 3.02 20.47 -0.94
CA ALA A 424 2.18 20.92 0.16
C ALA A 424 2.58 20.23 1.47
N VAL A 425 2.43 20.92 2.59
CA VAL A 425 2.65 20.40 3.95
C VAL A 425 1.35 20.48 4.73
N TYR A 426 0.99 19.36 5.37
CA TYR A 426 -0.21 19.20 6.18
C TYR A 426 0.15 18.84 7.62
N THR A 427 -0.71 19.18 8.56
CA THR A 427 -0.58 18.79 9.96
C THR A 427 -1.32 17.49 10.31
N ASP A 428 -2.08 16.95 9.38
CA ASP A 428 -2.83 15.69 9.52
C ASP A 428 -2.82 14.91 8.22
N CYS A 429 -3.02 13.59 8.31
CA CYS A 429 -3.04 12.67 7.17
C CYS A 429 -4.39 12.59 6.44
N ASP A 430 -5.42 13.26 6.96
CA ASP A 430 -6.71 13.43 6.28
C ASP A 430 -6.69 14.62 5.30
N LEU A 431 -5.54 15.32 5.20
CA LEU A 431 -5.27 16.48 4.32
C LEU A 431 -6.25 17.64 4.57
N THR A 432 -6.78 17.77 5.79
CA THR A 432 -7.77 18.79 6.11
C THR A 432 -7.15 20.12 6.51
N THR A 433 -5.91 20.10 7.00
CA THR A 433 -5.21 21.29 7.51
C THR A 433 -3.88 21.48 6.77
N GLU A 434 -3.94 22.22 5.66
CA GLU A 434 -2.75 22.64 4.91
C GLU A 434 -2.02 23.74 5.70
N LEU A 435 -0.72 23.54 5.92
CA LEU A 435 0.15 24.52 6.57
C LEU A 435 0.73 25.50 5.56
N ILE A 436 1.27 24.99 4.46
CA ILE A 436 1.90 25.76 3.37
C ILE A 436 1.93 24.91 2.11
N ALA A 437 1.85 25.59 0.96
CA ALA A 437 2.05 24.96 -0.35
C ALA A 437 2.84 25.88 -1.27
N ASN A 438 3.50 25.31 -2.27
CA ASN A 438 4.24 26.02 -3.32
C ASN A 438 4.16 25.26 -4.64
N ASP A 439 4.02 26.01 -5.72
CA ASP A 439 3.96 25.52 -7.10
C ASP A 439 5.30 25.78 -7.82
N ASP A 440 5.67 27.05 -8.00
CA ASP A 440 6.82 27.52 -8.77
C ASP A 440 7.80 28.30 -7.89
N PHE A 441 8.92 27.72 -7.45
CA PHE A 441 9.97 28.41 -6.72
C PHE A 441 11.22 28.63 -7.59
N CYS A 442 11.70 27.58 -8.24
CA CYS A 442 12.87 27.59 -9.11
C CYS A 442 12.48 27.19 -10.55
N ALA A 443 11.76 28.02 -11.26
CA ALA A 443 11.05 27.79 -12.50
C ALA A 443 9.81 26.91 -12.30
N GLU A 444 9.81 25.65 -12.80
CA GLU A 444 8.68 24.72 -12.70
C GLU A 444 8.80 23.76 -11.51
N GLN A 445 9.82 23.90 -10.67
CA GLN A 445 10.00 23.06 -9.50
C GLN A 445 9.73 23.83 -8.21
N SER A 446 9.19 23.11 -7.24
CA SER A 446 8.72 23.66 -5.97
C SER A 446 9.79 23.56 -4.88
N GLU A 447 9.82 24.57 -4.02
CA GLU A 447 10.54 24.58 -2.75
C GLU A 447 9.68 25.32 -1.74
N LEU A 448 9.65 24.82 -0.51
CA LEU A 448 8.95 25.49 0.59
C LEU A 448 9.71 25.35 1.90
N THR A 449 9.48 26.30 2.79
CA THR A 449 10.08 26.31 4.13
C THR A 449 8.97 26.50 5.16
N PHE A 450 9.00 25.70 6.23
CA PHE A 450 8.07 25.81 7.35
C PHE A 450 8.77 25.64 8.69
N GLU A 451 8.15 26.16 9.76
CA GLU A 451 8.65 25.99 11.13
C GLU A 451 8.04 24.72 11.76
N SER A 452 8.91 23.84 12.25
CA SER A 452 8.56 22.70 13.11
C SER A 452 8.64 23.12 14.57
N ASP A 453 7.67 22.71 15.40
CA ASP A 453 7.71 22.88 16.85
C ASP A 453 8.66 21.91 17.56
N GLY A 454 9.30 21.01 16.82
CA GLY A 454 10.20 19.98 17.30
C GLY A 454 9.52 18.72 17.83
N ILE A 455 8.18 18.63 17.85
CA ILE A 455 7.42 17.52 18.47
C ILE A 455 6.41 16.93 17.48
N ALA A 456 5.69 17.80 16.76
CA ALA A 456 4.63 17.39 15.84
C ALA A 456 5.18 16.63 14.64
N THR A 457 4.31 15.79 14.06
CA THR A 457 4.57 15.17 12.76
C THR A 457 3.86 15.98 11.69
N TYR A 458 4.58 16.30 10.62
CA TYR A 458 4.10 16.98 9.43
C TYR A 458 4.08 16.01 8.26
N PHE A 459 3.09 16.12 7.39
CA PHE A 459 2.96 15.30 6.20
C PHE A 459 3.22 16.16 4.97
N ILE A 460 4.16 15.71 4.16
CA ILE A 460 4.62 16.41 2.95
C ILE A 460 4.06 15.65 1.74
N MET A 461 3.24 16.33 0.94
CA MET A 461 2.72 15.82 -0.32
C MET A 461 3.58 16.32 -1.47
N VAL A 462 4.08 15.41 -2.30
CA VAL A 462 4.74 15.69 -3.56
C VAL A 462 3.79 15.31 -4.68
N GLU A 463 3.43 16.27 -5.49
CA GLU A 463 2.43 16.16 -6.54
C GLU A 463 2.91 16.90 -7.79
N GLY A 464 2.18 16.81 -8.88
CA GLY A 464 2.38 17.66 -10.06
C GLY A 464 1.46 18.88 -10.09
N ALA A 465 1.95 19.97 -10.65
CA ALA A 465 1.09 21.09 -10.99
C ALA A 465 0.14 20.70 -12.12
N GLN A 466 -1.16 20.97 -11.97
CA GLN A 466 -2.24 20.58 -12.90
C GLN A 466 -2.34 19.05 -13.04
N THR A 467 -1.81 18.47 -14.13
CA THR A 467 -1.83 17.03 -14.43
C THR A 467 -0.43 16.48 -14.66
N ALA A 468 0.60 17.23 -14.27
CA ALA A 468 1.99 16.82 -14.46
C ALA A 468 2.35 15.67 -13.51
N PHE A 469 3.26 14.80 -13.92
CA PHE A 469 3.82 13.72 -13.09
C PHE A 469 5.20 13.32 -13.62
N GLY A 470 6.00 12.68 -12.81
CA GLY A 470 7.33 12.25 -13.21
C GLY A 470 8.24 11.85 -12.06
N ASP A 471 9.54 11.82 -12.36
CA ASP A 471 10.58 11.52 -11.38
C ASP A 471 11.10 12.80 -10.74
N TYR A 472 11.47 12.72 -9.47
CA TYR A 472 12.01 13.83 -8.70
C TYR A 472 13.13 13.38 -7.75
N THR A 473 13.91 14.36 -7.32
CA THR A 473 14.77 14.23 -6.14
C THR A 473 14.30 15.24 -5.10
N LEU A 474 13.95 14.75 -3.90
CA LEU A 474 13.55 15.57 -2.77
C LEU A 474 14.73 15.75 -1.85
N GLU A 475 15.04 16.99 -1.51
CA GLU A 475 16.11 17.38 -0.58
C GLU A 475 15.50 18.03 0.65
N VAL A 476 16.00 17.65 1.83
CA VAL A 476 15.55 18.17 3.12
C VAL A 476 16.72 18.87 3.79
N THR A 477 16.52 20.13 4.19
CA THR A 477 17.49 20.84 5.04
C THR A 477 16.78 21.37 6.28
N CYS A 478 17.48 21.35 7.42
CA CYS A 478 16.95 21.82 8.67
C CYS A 478 17.92 22.85 9.26
N GLU A 479 17.36 23.95 9.76
CA GLU A 479 18.11 24.94 10.51
C GLU A 479 17.47 25.12 11.90
N ASP A 480 18.28 25.05 12.96
CA ASP A 480 17.77 25.36 14.29
C ASP A 480 17.21 26.78 14.31
N VAL A 481 15.93 26.93 14.62
CA VAL A 481 15.37 28.23 14.94
C VAL A 481 15.98 28.65 16.26
N LEU A 482 17.04 29.49 16.21
CA LEU A 482 17.64 30.09 17.38
C LEU A 482 16.55 30.90 18.13
N GLY A 483 15.89 30.19 19.02
CA GLY A 483 14.56 30.46 19.53
C GLY A 483 14.32 31.86 20.09
N LEU A 484 13.33 32.53 19.55
CA LEU A 484 12.57 33.56 20.27
C LEU A 484 11.55 32.96 21.26
N ASN A 485 11.27 31.65 21.18
CA ASN A 485 10.22 30.98 21.98
C ASN A 485 10.68 29.73 22.76
N ASN A 486 11.96 29.64 23.15
CA ASN A 486 12.36 28.60 24.11
C ASN A 486 11.57 28.81 25.43
N PRO A 487 10.77 27.82 25.90
CA PRO A 487 9.99 27.92 27.14
C PRO A 487 10.81 28.32 28.35
N ALA A 488 12.11 27.93 28.36
CA ALA A 488 13.05 28.33 29.42
C ALA A 488 13.24 29.84 29.48
N PHE A 489 13.01 30.58 28.39
CA PHE A 489 13.17 32.04 28.29
C PHE A 489 11.84 32.79 28.04
N SER A 490 10.69 32.12 28.17
CA SER A 490 9.39 32.72 27.88
C SER A 490 9.05 33.94 28.72
N SER A 491 9.67 34.06 29.89
CA SER A 491 9.53 35.19 30.83
C SER A 491 10.82 36.01 30.98
N LEU A 492 11.83 35.78 30.12
CA LEU A 492 13.10 36.49 30.22
C LEU A 492 12.91 37.97 29.95
N GLY A 493 13.16 38.78 30.99
CA GLY A 493 13.26 40.24 30.90
C GLY A 493 14.73 40.67 31.07
N VAL A 494 15.20 41.55 30.17
CA VAL A 494 16.55 42.14 30.21
C VAL A 494 16.38 43.64 30.06
N TYR A 495 16.59 44.39 31.13
CA TYR A 495 16.33 45.83 31.16
C TYR A 495 17.17 46.57 32.20
N PRO A 496 17.38 47.91 32.06
CA PRO A 496 17.03 48.69 30.87
C PRO A 496 17.96 48.34 29.67
N ASN A 497 17.47 48.58 28.47
CA ASN A 497 18.30 48.50 27.27
C ASN A 497 17.86 49.64 26.32
N PRO A 498 18.62 50.71 26.16
CA PRO A 498 20.03 50.90 26.56
C PRO A 498 20.25 50.80 28.07
N VAL A 499 21.40 50.20 28.41
CA VAL A 499 21.84 49.99 29.80
C VAL A 499 22.40 51.30 30.39
N ASP A 500 21.96 51.62 31.61
CA ASP A 500 22.59 52.69 32.40
C ASP A 500 23.64 52.09 33.37
N ASN A 501 23.57 52.35 34.64
CA ASN A 501 24.55 51.86 35.62
C ASN A 501 24.29 50.43 36.11
N GLU A 502 23.06 49.94 35.93
CA GLU A 502 22.66 48.59 36.35
C GLU A 502 21.89 47.88 35.22
N LEU A 503 22.13 46.59 35.04
CA LEU A 503 21.38 45.70 34.15
C LEU A 503 20.66 44.66 34.97
N PHE A 504 19.33 44.58 34.83
CA PHE A 504 18.51 43.56 35.45
C PHE A 504 18.16 42.50 34.45
N ILE A 505 18.33 41.24 34.86
CA ILE A 505 17.91 40.07 34.11
C ILE A 505 16.98 39.26 35.01
N ASN A 506 15.74 39.03 34.59
CA ASN A 506 14.76 38.22 35.33
C ASN A 506 14.18 37.14 34.44
N ASN A 507 13.89 35.97 35.02
CA ASN A 507 13.27 34.83 34.36
C ASN A 507 12.50 34.03 35.44
N THR A 508 11.44 33.30 35.06
CA THR A 508 10.72 32.42 36.00
C THR A 508 11.57 31.22 36.42
N THR A 509 12.34 30.67 35.50
CA THR A 509 13.32 29.58 35.77
C THR A 509 14.65 30.22 36.19
N PRO A 510 15.38 29.66 37.21
CA PRO A 510 16.65 30.20 37.65
C PRO A 510 17.69 30.34 36.54
N ILE A 511 18.32 31.51 36.45
CA ILE A 511 19.41 31.83 35.53
C ILE A 511 20.69 31.18 36.09
N THR A 512 21.21 30.18 35.37
CA THR A 512 22.37 29.40 35.84
C THR A 512 23.69 30.08 35.54
N ALA A 513 23.82 30.84 34.44
CA ALA A 513 24.97 31.64 34.13
C ALA A 513 24.65 32.87 33.28
N VAL A 514 25.41 33.95 33.45
CA VAL A 514 25.42 35.11 32.56
C VAL A 514 26.87 35.43 32.17
N THR A 515 27.15 35.59 30.88
CA THR A 515 28.44 36.00 30.37
C THR A 515 28.25 37.15 29.39
N ILE A 516 28.96 38.28 29.62
CA ILE A 516 28.90 39.46 28.76
C ILE A 516 30.17 39.57 27.93
N TYR A 517 30.01 39.79 26.63
CA TYR A 517 31.06 39.95 25.64
C TYR A 517 30.99 41.32 24.96
N THR A 518 32.13 41.85 24.55
CA THR A 518 32.21 42.96 23.59
C THR A 518 31.88 42.46 22.16
N VAL A 519 31.68 43.39 21.22
CA VAL A 519 31.50 43.07 19.79
C VAL A 519 32.72 42.34 19.17
N THR A 520 33.90 42.47 19.78
CA THR A 520 35.11 41.78 19.34
C THR A 520 35.29 40.39 19.97
N GLY A 521 34.28 39.92 20.76
CA GLY A 521 34.32 38.61 21.42
C GLY A 521 35.10 38.54 22.71
N GLN A 522 35.60 39.69 23.23
CA GLN A 522 36.29 39.75 24.54
C GLN A 522 35.28 39.56 25.66
N LYS A 523 35.51 38.57 26.54
CA LYS A 523 34.70 38.33 27.71
C LYS A 523 34.97 39.41 28.79
N LEU A 524 33.92 40.14 29.21
CA LEU A 524 33.99 41.16 30.25
C LEU A 524 33.55 40.65 31.61
N LEU A 525 32.48 39.87 31.65
CA LEU A 525 31.87 39.37 32.86
C LEU A 525 31.47 37.92 32.69
N HIS A 526 31.58 37.13 33.77
CA HIS A 526 30.98 35.82 33.87
C HIS A 526 30.52 35.58 35.31
N ILE A 527 29.24 35.28 35.51
CA ILE A 527 28.64 34.98 36.82
C ILE A 527 27.76 33.74 36.72
N THR A 528 27.61 33.01 37.81
CA THR A 528 26.77 31.81 37.93
C THR A 528 25.80 31.95 39.11
N PRO A 529 24.77 32.82 39.00
CA PRO A 529 23.94 33.24 40.13
C PRO A 529 23.00 32.14 40.64
N ASN A 530 22.48 31.27 39.73
CA ASN A 530 21.43 30.30 40.00
C ASN A 530 20.17 30.90 40.69
N GLU A 531 19.76 32.08 40.25
CA GLU A 531 18.65 32.87 40.76
C GLU A 531 17.69 33.28 39.64
N SER A 532 16.41 33.52 40.00
CA SER A 532 15.39 33.98 39.03
C SER A 532 15.53 35.48 38.71
N ARG A 533 16.35 36.22 39.44
CA ARG A 533 16.62 37.64 39.21
C ARG A 533 18.09 37.96 39.49
N VAL A 534 18.73 38.55 38.49
CA VAL A 534 20.15 38.90 38.53
C VAL A 534 20.27 40.41 38.32
N ASN A 535 21.11 41.08 39.15
CA ASN A 535 21.50 42.46 38.96
C ASN A 535 23.01 42.53 38.66
N ILE A 536 23.36 43.27 37.61
CA ILE A 536 24.74 43.42 37.13
C ILE A 536 25.11 44.91 37.15
N ASP A 537 26.14 45.28 37.90
CA ASP A 537 26.73 46.60 37.87
C ASP A 537 27.46 46.78 36.53
N THR A 538 27.13 47.79 35.77
CA THR A 538 27.67 48.13 34.47
C THR A 538 28.34 49.47 34.41
N ASP A 539 28.65 50.09 35.56
CA ASP A 539 29.31 51.38 35.64
C ASP A 539 30.66 51.40 34.95
N SER A 540 31.38 50.28 35.00
CA SER A 540 32.70 50.10 34.36
C SER A 540 32.63 49.85 32.83
N PHE A 541 31.45 49.69 32.26
CA PHE A 541 31.30 49.41 30.82
C PHE A 541 31.35 50.74 30.05
N LEU A 542 32.11 50.74 28.96
CA LEU A 542 32.18 51.86 28.03
C LEU A 542 30.94 51.92 27.17
N SER A 543 30.59 53.10 26.65
CA SER A 543 29.49 53.21 25.69
C SER A 543 29.79 52.36 24.43
N GLY A 544 28.85 51.49 24.07
CA GLY A 544 29.01 50.56 22.97
C GLY A 544 27.97 49.42 22.93
N VAL A 545 28.22 48.45 22.08
CA VAL A 545 27.34 47.27 21.94
C VAL A 545 28.03 46.07 22.61
N TYR A 546 27.23 45.31 23.34
CA TYR A 546 27.65 44.10 24.06
C TYR A 546 26.66 42.98 23.79
N PHE A 547 27.09 41.72 24.03
CA PHE A 547 26.26 40.52 23.91
C PHE A 547 26.23 39.80 25.26
N ALA A 548 25.04 39.71 25.86
CA ALA A 548 24.84 38.89 27.06
C ALA A 548 24.40 37.48 26.67
N HIS A 549 25.22 36.51 26.98
CA HIS A 549 24.87 35.10 26.90
C HIS A 549 24.26 34.68 28.22
N ILE A 550 22.97 34.42 28.23
CA ILE A 550 22.19 34.02 29.39
C ILE A 550 21.91 32.53 29.31
N GLN A 551 22.20 31.80 30.38
CA GLN A 551 21.99 30.36 30.46
C GLN A 551 20.92 30.03 31.52
N VAL A 552 19.97 29.14 31.17
CA VAL A 552 18.93 28.60 32.03
C VAL A 552 18.97 27.06 31.87
N GLY A 553 19.54 26.35 32.84
CA GLY A 553 19.79 24.92 32.72
C GLY A 553 20.69 24.58 31.54
N PRO A 554 20.26 23.72 30.59
CA PRO A 554 21.02 23.42 29.37
C PRO A 554 20.91 24.52 28.30
N ASP A 555 19.88 25.36 28.35
CA ASP A 555 19.53 26.32 27.32
C ASP A 555 20.32 27.62 27.42
N LYS A 556 20.60 28.24 26.27
CA LYS A 556 21.33 29.51 26.17
C LYS A 556 20.59 30.48 25.26
N LYS A 557 20.55 31.76 25.68
CA LYS A 557 20.02 32.87 24.88
C LYS A 557 21.02 34.02 24.83
N VAL A 558 21.17 34.61 23.65
CA VAL A 558 22.04 35.79 23.47
C VAL A 558 21.16 37.02 23.34
N VAL A 559 21.43 38.05 24.13
CA VAL A 559 20.73 39.31 24.09
C VAL A 559 21.71 40.44 23.78
N LYS A 560 21.41 41.25 22.77
CA LYS A 560 22.16 42.45 22.43
C LYS A 560 21.87 43.55 23.46
N LEU A 561 22.93 44.12 24.06
CA LEU A 561 22.87 45.24 24.99
C LEU A 561 23.50 46.48 24.34
N ILE A 562 22.97 47.64 24.64
CA ILE A 562 23.50 48.96 24.24
C ILE A 562 23.78 49.73 25.52
N LYS A 563 25.04 50.19 25.69
CA LYS A 563 25.44 51.05 26.84
C LYS A 563 25.68 52.48 26.34
#